data_af5d0e1f7f658207a19ae7419fd7df38
#
_entry.id   af5d0e1f7f658207a19ae7419fd7df38
#
_cell.length_a   1.000
_cell.length_b   1.000
_cell.length_c   1.000
_cell.angle_alpha   90.00
_cell.angle_beta   90.00
_cell.angle_gamma   90.00
#
_symmetry.space_group_name_H-M   'P 1'
#
loop_
_entity.id
_entity.type
_entity.pdbx_description
1 polymer ?
#
loop_
_entity_poly.entity_id
_entity_poly.type
_entity_poly.pdbx_seq_one_letter_code
_entity_poly.pdbx_strand_id
1 'polypeptide(L)'
;MEYAKMFSVKKTGTDNNYDRGGPARLADRTKDPVYEYTPEIELAVNVALATGRPLLVRGPSGSGKSSLARSVAHHLGWRYYEAVVTSQTSAQDLLWTFDSVHRLNDALDSKIPMKDKAEYVKPGVLWWAFDRESASKFEPREPFSPQPNSKGSVVLIDEIDKAEPDVPNNLLLPAGSLRFFVDEIGQTVEASVDHPPLIVVTTNEERQLPSAFLRRCVVLDLRPPDEKRLKTIAVKHFHERDDDLYEALAEQMVQAEKKGERSEPNAAEFLDAVWACISLNVRPPKEGEDPSPEWLSVRTATLAKPKLTNL
;
A
#
# COMPACT_ATOMS: atom_id res chain seq x y z
N MET A 1 13.31 -7.79 -25.22
CA MET A 1 13.96 -8.93 -24.54
C MET A 1 12.92 -9.62 -23.68
N GLU A 2 12.67 -10.90 -23.96
CA GLU A 2 11.84 -11.71 -23.06
C GLU A 2 12.69 -12.14 -21.88
N TYR A 3 12.22 -11.90 -20.64
CA TYR A 3 12.83 -12.40 -19.43
C TYR A 3 11.86 -13.34 -18.71
N ALA A 4 12.38 -14.30 -17.92
CA ALA A 4 11.56 -15.21 -17.12
C ALA A 4 10.84 -14.39 -16.03
N LYS A 5 9.52 -14.30 -16.12
CA LYS A 5 8.70 -13.55 -15.17
C LYS A 5 8.31 -14.44 -13.99
N MET A 6 8.66 -14.02 -12.77
CA MET A 6 8.15 -14.58 -11.52
C MET A 6 6.77 -13.99 -11.20
N PHE A 7 6.51 -12.77 -11.63
CA PHE A 7 5.25 -12.07 -11.55
C PHE A 7 4.78 -11.66 -12.94
N SER A 8 3.54 -11.96 -13.29
CA SER A 8 2.88 -11.41 -14.47
C SER A 8 1.42 -11.12 -14.13
N VAL A 9 0.94 -9.97 -14.57
CA VAL A 9 -0.48 -9.66 -14.52
C VAL A 9 -1.17 -10.56 -15.54
N LYS A 10 -1.88 -11.60 -15.06
CA LYS A 10 -2.78 -12.34 -15.93
C LYS A 10 -3.77 -11.29 -16.48
N LYS A 11 -3.82 -11.13 -17.79
CA LYS A 11 -4.95 -10.46 -18.42
C LYS A 11 -6.17 -11.30 -18.00
N THR A 12 -6.83 -10.90 -16.94
CA THR A 12 -8.14 -11.42 -16.63
C THR A 12 -8.96 -11.11 -17.87
N GLY A 13 -9.26 -12.17 -18.63
CA GLY A 13 -10.32 -12.07 -19.60
C GLY A 13 -11.50 -11.48 -18.84
N THR A 14 -12.32 -10.73 -19.52
CA THR A 14 -13.57 -10.15 -19.05
C THR A 14 -14.46 -11.23 -18.43
N ASP A 15 -14.06 -11.79 -17.29
CA ASP A 15 -14.91 -12.61 -16.46
C ASP A 15 -15.87 -11.67 -15.76
N ASN A 16 -17.02 -11.48 -16.45
CA ASN A 16 -18.21 -10.73 -16.06
C ASN A 16 -18.90 -11.28 -14.81
N ASN A 17 -18.18 -11.74 -13.82
CA ASN A 17 -18.76 -12.25 -12.58
C ASN A 17 -18.42 -11.37 -11.36
N TYR A 18 -18.37 -10.06 -11.59
CA TYR A 18 -18.51 -9.13 -10.49
C TYR A 18 -19.99 -9.06 -10.09
N ASP A 19 -20.24 -9.54 -8.87
CA ASP A 19 -21.53 -9.41 -8.22
C ASP A 19 -22.02 -7.96 -8.32
N ARG A 20 -23.14 -7.73 -9.05
CA ARG A 20 -23.75 -6.43 -9.29
C ARG A 20 -24.36 -5.80 -8.01
N GLY A 21 -23.87 -6.18 -6.86
CA GLY A 21 -24.37 -5.85 -5.55
C GLY A 21 -23.65 -4.69 -4.86
N GLY A 22 -23.85 -3.47 -5.32
CA GLY A 22 -23.52 -2.26 -4.59
C GLY A 22 -22.30 -1.50 -5.12
N PRO A 23 -22.23 -0.20 -4.81
CA PRO A 23 -21.19 0.68 -5.30
C PRO A 23 -19.83 0.13 -4.90
N ALA A 24 -18.88 0.11 -5.85
CA ALA A 24 -17.46 -0.11 -5.56
C ALA A 24 -17.04 0.94 -4.52
N ARG A 25 -17.20 0.61 -3.26
CA ARG A 25 -16.88 1.52 -2.18
C ARG A 25 -15.37 1.66 -2.15
N LEU A 26 -14.90 2.87 -2.50
CA LEU A 26 -13.59 3.41 -2.15
C LEU A 26 -12.43 2.41 -2.34
N ALA A 27 -11.48 2.73 -3.15
CA ALA A 27 -10.33 1.95 -3.61
C ALA A 27 -9.69 1.00 -2.56
N ASP A 28 -9.80 1.32 -1.27
CA ASP A 28 -9.21 0.56 -0.16
C ASP A 28 -10.07 -0.61 0.36
N ARG A 29 -11.31 -0.79 -0.13
CA ARG A 29 -12.27 -1.78 0.40
C ARG A 29 -12.72 -2.85 -0.59
N THR A 30 -12.19 -2.86 -1.79
CA THR A 30 -12.52 -3.89 -2.79
C THR A 30 -11.83 -5.20 -2.43
N LYS A 31 -12.57 -6.33 -2.51
CA LYS A 31 -11.99 -7.67 -2.31
C LYS A 31 -10.91 -7.97 -3.33
N ASP A 32 -11.06 -7.47 -4.56
CA ASP A 32 -10.12 -7.63 -5.65
C ASP A 32 -9.49 -6.27 -5.98
N PRO A 33 -8.22 -6.05 -5.61
CA PRO A 33 -7.56 -4.78 -5.83
C PRO A 33 -7.33 -4.54 -7.32
N VAL A 34 -8.03 -3.56 -7.87
CA VAL A 34 -7.82 -3.10 -9.24
C VAL A 34 -6.56 -2.24 -9.29
N TYR A 35 -5.65 -2.57 -10.19
CA TYR A 35 -4.41 -1.81 -10.37
C TYR A 35 -4.01 -1.71 -11.84
N GLU A 36 -3.47 -0.56 -12.25
CA GLU A 36 -2.93 -0.35 -13.59
C GLU A 36 -1.42 -0.55 -13.60
N TYR A 37 -0.99 -1.70 -14.14
CA TYR A 37 0.41 -2.05 -14.25
C TYR A 37 1.05 -1.49 -15.52
N THR A 38 2.20 -0.84 -15.37
CA THR A 38 3.09 -0.52 -16.49
C THR A 38 4.20 -1.55 -16.59
N PRO A 39 4.90 -1.64 -17.75
CA PRO A 39 6.05 -2.55 -17.88
C PRO A 39 7.15 -2.30 -16.85
N GLU A 40 7.36 -1.04 -16.43
CA GLU A 40 8.34 -0.68 -15.42
C GLU A 40 7.93 -1.21 -14.03
N ILE A 41 6.65 -1.14 -13.69
CA ILE A 41 6.12 -1.66 -12.42
C ILE A 41 6.28 -3.18 -12.39
N GLU A 42 5.86 -3.88 -13.46
CA GLU A 42 6.05 -5.33 -13.53
C GLU A 42 7.53 -5.72 -13.42
N LEU A 43 8.41 -4.99 -14.10
CA LEU A 43 9.85 -5.26 -14.04
C LEU A 43 10.41 -5.06 -12.64
N ALA A 44 10.07 -3.96 -11.96
CA ALA A 44 10.55 -3.67 -10.61
C ALA A 44 10.10 -4.75 -9.60
N VAL A 45 8.84 -5.19 -9.68
CA VAL A 45 8.33 -6.30 -8.86
C VAL A 45 9.11 -7.59 -9.14
N ASN A 46 9.33 -7.94 -10.40
CA ASN A 46 10.10 -9.13 -10.78
C ASN A 46 11.55 -9.07 -10.30
N VAL A 47 12.20 -7.90 -10.40
CA VAL A 47 13.57 -7.71 -9.89
C VAL A 47 13.61 -7.87 -8.37
N ALA A 48 12.64 -7.31 -7.63
CA ALA A 48 12.57 -7.46 -6.19
C ALA A 48 12.38 -8.94 -5.78
N LEU A 49 11.47 -9.65 -6.44
CA LEU A 49 11.26 -11.09 -6.23
C LEU A 49 12.51 -11.92 -6.54
N ALA A 50 13.16 -11.65 -7.67
CA ALA A 50 14.33 -12.41 -8.12
C ALA A 50 15.58 -12.17 -7.24
N THR A 51 15.69 -10.99 -6.65
CA THR A 51 16.87 -10.60 -5.83
C THR A 51 16.65 -10.76 -4.34
N GLY A 52 15.40 -10.97 -3.89
CA GLY A 52 15.02 -10.95 -2.47
C GLY A 52 15.21 -9.59 -1.79
N ARG A 53 15.38 -8.51 -2.58
CA ARG A 53 15.58 -7.15 -2.06
C ARG A 53 14.23 -6.46 -1.83
N PRO A 54 14.10 -5.63 -0.78
CA PRO A 54 12.89 -4.82 -0.61
C PRO A 54 12.61 -3.94 -1.82
N LEU A 55 11.35 -3.82 -2.20
CA LEU A 55 10.87 -2.90 -3.23
C LEU A 55 10.50 -1.57 -2.56
N LEU A 56 11.30 -0.53 -2.79
CA LEU A 56 10.99 0.84 -2.37
C LEU A 56 10.20 1.55 -3.46
N VAL A 57 8.94 1.87 -3.15
CA VAL A 57 8.03 2.58 -4.05
C VAL A 57 7.95 4.04 -3.63
N ARG A 58 8.42 4.94 -4.49
CA ARG A 58 8.43 6.38 -4.27
C ARG A 58 7.40 7.08 -5.15
N GLY A 59 6.92 8.21 -4.72
CA GLY A 59 6.02 9.05 -5.51
C GLY A 59 5.04 9.84 -4.64
N PRO A 60 4.28 10.76 -5.24
CA PRO A 60 3.36 11.62 -4.51
C PRO A 60 2.25 10.81 -3.82
N SER A 61 1.60 11.44 -2.82
CA SER A 61 0.43 10.83 -2.17
C SER A 61 -0.67 10.54 -3.21
N GLY A 62 -1.36 9.41 -3.06
CA GLY A 62 -2.43 9.00 -3.99
C GLY A 62 -1.97 8.49 -5.36
N SER A 63 -0.67 8.25 -5.57
CA SER A 63 -0.14 7.63 -6.80
C SER A 63 -0.37 6.11 -6.89
N GLY A 64 -0.95 5.49 -5.86
CA GLY A 64 -1.24 4.06 -5.83
C GLY A 64 -0.13 3.19 -5.24
N LYS A 65 0.81 3.76 -4.43
CA LYS A 65 1.91 3.01 -3.81
C LYS A 65 1.45 1.83 -2.95
N SER A 66 0.58 2.10 -1.99
CA SER A 66 0.06 1.08 -1.06
C SER A 66 -0.83 0.07 -1.77
N SER A 67 -1.64 0.54 -2.75
CA SER A 67 -2.49 -0.32 -3.58
C SER A 67 -1.67 -1.30 -4.44
N LEU A 68 -0.45 -0.92 -4.86
CA LEU A 68 0.45 -1.82 -5.60
C LEU A 68 0.78 -3.07 -4.79
N ALA A 69 1.19 -2.93 -3.52
CA ALA A 69 1.56 -4.07 -2.68
C ALA A 69 0.39 -5.05 -2.50
N ARG A 70 -0.81 -4.53 -2.24
CA ARG A 70 -2.03 -5.33 -2.10
C ARG A 70 -2.39 -6.05 -3.41
N SER A 71 -2.29 -5.35 -4.54
CA SER A 71 -2.55 -5.92 -5.86
C SER A 71 -1.53 -7.00 -6.22
N VAL A 72 -0.24 -6.80 -5.92
CA VAL A 72 0.80 -7.82 -6.12
C VAL A 72 0.51 -9.08 -5.30
N ALA A 73 0.16 -8.92 -4.02
CA ALA A 73 -0.21 -10.04 -3.15
C ALA A 73 -1.39 -10.83 -3.73
N HIS A 74 -2.43 -10.14 -4.21
CA HIS A 74 -3.60 -10.76 -4.85
C HIS A 74 -3.20 -11.56 -6.10
N HIS A 75 -2.41 -10.98 -7.02
CA HIS A 75 -2.00 -11.66 -8.25
C HIS A 75 -1.08 -12.85 -8.02
N LEU A 76 -0.23 -12.80 -7.00
CA LEU A 76 0.61 -13.92 -6.57
C LEU A 76 -0.17 -14.98 -5.81
N GLY A 77 -1.37 -14.66 -5.32
CA GLY A 77 -2.13 -15.50 -4.39
C GLY A 77 -1.42 -15.64 -3.05
N TRP A 78 -0.68 -14.62 -2.62
CA TRP A 78 0.11 -14.59 -1.39
C TRP A 78 -0.62 -13.88 -0.26
N ARG A 79 -0.23 -14.18 0.98
CA ARG A 79 -0.70 -13.46 2.16
C ARG A 79 -0.27 -12.01 2.09
N TYR A 80 -1.04 -11.13 2.68
CA TYR A 80 -0.77 -9.70 2.73
C TYR A 80 -0.78 -9.21 4.17
N TYR A 81 0.30 -8.55 4.56
CA TYR A 81 0.44 -7.89 5.85
C TYR A 81 0.80 -6.42 5.63
N GLU A 82 0.28 -5.55 6.49
CA GLU A 82 0.46 -4.11 6.34
C GLU A 82 0.75 -3.45 7.68
N ALA A 83 1.71 -2.55 7.70
CA ALA A 83 1.98 -1.64 8.78
C ALA A 83 2.10 -0.21 8.23
N VAL A 84 1.27 0.68 8.74
CA VAL A 84 1.39 2.13 8.47
C VAL A 84 2.31 2.74 9.51
N VAL A 85 3.39 3.33 9.04
CA VAL A 85 4.43 3.93 9.89
C VAL A 85 4.01 5.33 10.34
N THR A 86 4.26 5.60 11.59
CA THR A 86 4.04 6.92 12.21
C THR A 86 5.33 7.40 12.86
N SER A 87 5.35 8.64 13.36
CA SER A 87 6.51 9.16 14.13
C SER A 87 6.80 8.39 15.42
N GLN A 88 5.86 7.59 15.91
CA GLN A 88 6.02 6.77 17.11
C GLN A 88 6.46 5.33 16.80
N THR A 89 6.44 4.94 15.52
CA THR A 89 6.78 3.58 15.12
C THR A 89 8.28 3.36 15.21
N SER A 90 8.69 2.40 16.02
CA SER A 90 10.07 1.91 16.05
C SER A 90 10.29 0.77 15.05
N ALA A 91 11.54 0.49 14.69
CA ALA A 91 11.85 -0.66 13.85
C ALA A 91 11.48 -1.98 14.53
N GLN A 92 11.59 -2.04 15.86
CA GLN A 92 11.23 -3.22 16.64
C GLN A 92 9.73 -3.52 16.54
N ASP A 93 8.85 -2.51 16.50
CA ASP A 93 7.40 -2.71 16.42
C ASP A 93 6.99 -3.47 15.15
N LEU A 94 7.76 -3.32 14.07
CA LEU A 94 7.54 -4.05 12.82
C LEU A 94 7.98 -5.52 12.93
N LEU A 95 8.84 -5.86 13.90
CA LEU A 95 9.34 -7.19 14.19
C LEU A 95 8.55 -7.85 15.31
N TRP A 96 8.55 -7.25 16.49
CA TRP A 96 7.76 -7.65 17.67
C TRP A 96 7.60 -6.49 18.65
N THR A 97 6.60 -6.60 19.50
CA THR A 97 6.43 -5.71 20.66
C THR A 97 6.43 -6.51 21.95
N PHE A 98 6.87 -5.87 23.04
CA PHE A 98 6.87 -6.44 24.37
C PHE A 98 6.02 -5.57 25.31
N ASP A 99 4.91 -6.12 25.84
CA ASP A 99 4.00 -5.40 26.71
C ASP A 99 4.55 -5.31 28.15
N SER A 100 5.52 -4.43 28.32
CA SER A 100 6.17 -4.19 29.61
C SER A 100 5.22 -3.61 30.66
N VAL A 101 4.20 -2.84 30.23
CA VAL A 101 3.20 -2.26 31.13
C VAL A 101 2.30 -3.34 31.71
N HIS A 102 1.78 -4.22 30.87
CA HIS A 102 0.98 -5.37 31.32
C HIS A 102 1.79 -6.27 32.26
N ARG A 103 3.04 -6.56 31.90
CA ARG A 103 3.94 -7.35 32.74
C ARG A 103 4.20 -6.70 34.09
N LEU A 104 4.39 -5.37 34.13
CA LEU A 104 4.58 -4.63 35.38
C LEU A 104 3.31 -4.69 36.25
N ASN A 105 2.14 -4.53 35.64
CA ASN A 105 0.86 -4.63 36.36
C ASN A 105 0.66 -6.03 36.96
N ASP A 106 0.95 -7.10 36.19
CA ASP A 106 0.87 -8.48 36.70
C ASP A 106 1.88 -8.72 37.86
N ALA A 107 3.07 -8.11 37.79
CA ALA A 107 4.07 -8.21 38.86
C ALA A 107 3.68 -7.46 40.15
N LEU A 108 2.89 -6.43 40.05
CA LEU A 108 2.39 -5.64 41.20
C LEU A 108 1.15 -6.28 41.87
N ASP A 109 0.41 -7.09 41.16
CA ASP A 109 -0.74 -7.81 41.71
C ASP A 109 -0.30 -9.14 42.34
N SER A 110 -0.15 -9.15 43.67
CA SER A 110 0.27 -10.36 44.40
C SER A 110 -0.70 -11.55 44.29
N LYS A 111 -1.87 -11.37 43.70
CA LYS A 111 -2.87 -12.42 43.45
C LYS A 111 -2.70 -13.09 42.08
N ILE A 112 -1.95 -12.50 41.17
CA ILE A 112 -1.70 -13.03 39.83
C ILE A 112 -0.31 -13.67 39.82
N PRO A 113 -0.19 -14.99 39.47
CA PRO A 113 1.13 -15.56 39.31
C PRO A 113 1.82 -14.90 38.11
N MET A 114 3.08 -14.57 38.27
CA MET A 114 3.88 -13.97 37.21
C MET A 114 3.97 -14.92 36.01
N LYS A 115 3.51 -14.49 34.87
CA LYS A 115 3.50 -15.25 33.63
C LYS A 115 4.90 -15.27 32.99
N ASP A 116 5.11 -16.22 32.07
CA ASP A 116 6.34 -16.26 31.26
C ASP A 116 6.45 -14.98 30.42
N LYS A 117 7.69 -14.56 30.14
CA LYS A 117 7.95 -13.41 29.26
C LYS A 117 7.30 -13.56 27.89
N ALA A 118 7.21 -14.78 27.41
CA ALA A 118 6.59 -15.12 26.13
C ALA A 118 5.13 -14.63 26.02
N GLU A 119 4.39 -14.59 27.12
CA GLU A 119 2.99 -14.16 27.12
C GLU A 119 2.79 -12.65 26.91
N TYR A 120 3.87 -11.87 27.02
CA TYR A 120 3.87 -10.42 26.80
C TYR A 120 4.50 -10.03 25.45
N VAL A 121 4.97 -11.00 24.67
CA VAL A 121 5.52 -10.78 23.32
C VAL A 121 4.40 -10.87 22.29
N LYS A 122 4.32 -9.88 21.40
CA LYS A 122 3.38 -9.88 20.28
C LYS A 122 4.13 -9.76 18.96
N PRO A 123 3.90 -10.68 18.01
CA PRO A 123 4.53 -10.63 16.69
C PRO A 123 4.13 -9.38 15.90
N GLY A 124 5.12 -8.70 15.31
CA GLY A 124 4.91 -7.65 14.31
C GLY A 124 4.69 -8.24 12.92
N VAL A 125 4.44 -7.37 11.94
CA VAL A 125 4.10 -7.79 10.56
C VAL A 125 5.21 -8.56 9.87
N LEU A 126 6.48 -8.27 10.19
CA LEU A 126 7.62 -9.00 9.63
C LEU A 126 7.76 -10.40 10.23
N TRP A 127 7.42 -10.60 11.50
CA TRP A 127 7.39 -11.95 12.08
C TRP A 127 6.33 -12.81 11.40
N TRP A 128 5.12 -12.31 11.25
CA TRP A 128 4.04 -12.99 10.54
C TRP A 128 4.42 -13.36 9.10
N ALA A 129 5.19 -12.52 8.45
CA ALA A 129 5.64 -12.76 7.08
C ALA A 129 6.78 -13.79 7.00
N PHE A 130 7.70 -13.78 7.97
CA PHE A 130 8.86 -14.66 7.98
C PHE A 130 8.52 -16.06 8.47
N ASP A 131 7.85 -16.14 9.62
CA ASP A 131 7.48 -17.40 10.26
C ASP A 131 6.09 -17.32 10.90
N ARG A 132 5.07 -17.55 10.08
CA ARG A 132 3.67 -17.55 10.51
C ARG A 132 3.39 -18.58 11.59
N GLU A 133 3.99 -19.77 11.47
CA GLU A 133 3.74 -20.85 12.41
C GLU A 133 4.25 -20.50 13.81
N SER A 134 5.45 -19.91 13.87
CA SER A 134 5.99 -19.40 15.12
C SER A 134 5.16 -18.23 15.65
N ALA A 135 4.81 -17.23 14.81
CA ALA A 135 4.01 -16.07 15.22
C ALA A 135 2.66 -16.48 15.85
N SER A 136 1.99 -17.48 15.28
CA SER A 136 0.69 -17.97 15.77
C SER A 136 0.71 -18.58 17.18
N LYS A 137 1.89 -18.94 17.70
CA LYS A 137 2.05 -19.43 19.07
C LYS A 137 1.97 -18.32 20.11
N PHE A 138 2.34 -17.09 19.72
CA PHE A 138 2.33 -15.91 20.58
C PHE A 138 1.08 -15.05 20.42
N GLU A 139 0.52 -14.99 19.21
CA GLU A 139 -0.72 -14.29 18.91
C GLU A 139 -1.61 -15.21 18.05
N PRO A 140 -2.63 -15.85 18.65
CA PRO A 140 -3.51 -16.76 17.92
C PRO A 140 -4.33 -16.08 16.83
N ARG A 141 -4.51 -14.76 16.94
CA ARG A 141 -5.28 -13.96 15.97
C ARG A 141 -4.35 -13.37 14.92
N GLU A 142 -4.20 -14.08 13.82
CA GLU A 142 -3.47 -13.58 12.65
C GLU A 142 -4.06 -12.24 12.16
N PRO A 143 -3.23 -11.26 11.79
CA PRO A 143 -3.70 -10.09 11.06
C PRO A 143 -4.46 -10.52 9.81
N PHE A 144 -5.49 -9.73 9.44
CA PHE A 144 -6.33 -10.07 8.29
C PHE A 144 -5.48 -10.26 7.02
N SER A 145 -5.63 -11.42 6.39
CA SER A 145 -5.03 -11.72 5.09
C SER A 145 -6.08 -12.36 4.18
N PRO A 146 -6.26 -11.84 2.93
CA PRO A 146 -7.22 -12.39 1.99
C PRO A 146 -6.85 -13.78 1.47
N GLN A 147 -5.59 -14.22 1.63
CA GLN A 147 -5.06 -15.51 1.15
C GLN A 147 -4.40 -16.32 2.30
N PRO A 148 -5.17 -16.77 3.30
CA PRO A 148 -4.59 -17.34 4.52
C PRO A 148 -3.82 -18.65 4.32
N ASN A 149 -4.09 -19.39 3.25
CA ASN A 149 -3.48 -20.71 2.97
C ASN A 149 -2.20 -20.63 2.11
N SER A 150 -1.80 -19.45 1.67
CA SER A 150 -0.58 -19.29 0.89
C SER A 150 0.68 -19.50 1.74
N LYS A 151 1.75 -20.01 1.14
CA LYS A 151 3.08 -20.06 1.75
C LYS A 151 3.85 -18.76 1.59
N GLY A 152 3.67 -18.04 0.47
CA GLY A 152 4.28 -16.74 0.24
C GLY A 152 3.55 -15.61 0.94
N SER A 153 4.24 -14.49 1.15
CA SER A 153 3.68 -13.28 1.76
C SER A 153 4.23 -12.01 1.10
N VAL A 154 3.40 -10.97 1.07
CA VAL A 154 3.78 -9.59 0.75
C VAL A 154 3.59 -8.77 2.01
N VAL A 155 4.61 -8.02 2.41
CA VAL A 155 4.55 -7.08 3.53
C VAL A 155 4.63 -5.68 3.02
N LEU A 156 3.66 -4.84 3.37
CA LEU A 156 3.71 -3.40 3.14
C LEU A 156 4.15 -2.70 4.42
N ILE A 157 5.22 -1.93 4.32
CA ILE A 157 5.65 -0.93 5.30
C ILE A 157 5.36 0.44 4.67
N ASP A 158 4.22 1.02 5.04
CA ASP A 158 3.69 2.21 4.40
C ASP A 158 4.21 3.50 5.07
N GLU A 159 4.60 4.49 4.27
CA GLU A 159 5.02 5.82 4.70
C GLU A 159 6.27 5.81 5.63
N ILE A 160 7.31 5.09 5.24
CA ILE A 160 8.55 4.93 6.04
C ILE A 160 9.23 6.26 6.38
N ASP A 161 9.05 7.29 5.58
CA ASP A 161 9.57 8.64 5.77
C ASP A 161 8.92 9.41 6.94
N LYS A 162 7.81 8.91 7.51
CA LYS A 162 7.20 9.44 8.74
C LYS A 162 7.89 8.96 10.01
N ALA A 163 8.64 7.87 9.93
CA ALA A 163 9.39 7.34 11.07
C ALA A 163 10.56 8.24 11.47
N GLU A 164 11.08 8.02 12.68
CA GLU A 164 12.37 8.57 13.06
C GLU A 164 13.48 8.07 12.11
N PRO A 165 14.53 8.88 11.85
CA PRO A 165 15.57 8.59 10.85
C PRO A 165 16.31 7.25 11.05
N ASP A 166 16.35 6.74 12.28
CA ASP A 166 17.00 5.47 12.60
C ASP A 166 16.19 4.24 12.19
N VAL A 167 14.87 4.37 12.01
CA VAL A 167 13.99 3.23 11.70
C VAL A 167 14.35 2.58 10.36
N PRO A 168 14.52 3.30 9.24
CA PRO A 168 14.97 2.69 7.99
C PRO A 168 16.30 1.97 8.11
N ASN A 169 17.26 2.52 8.88
CA ASN A 169 18.57 1.90 9.09
C ASN A 169 18.46 0.60 9.91
N ASN A 170 17.66 0.60 10.96
CA ASN A 170 17.46 -0.56 11.83
C ASN A 170 16.70 -1.71 11.10
N LEU A 171 15.94 -1.40 10.07
CA LEU A 171 15.28 -2.39 9.22
C LEU A 171 16.23 -3.04 8.19
N LEU A 172 17.42 -2.46 7.95
CA LEU A 172 18.35 -2.97 6.94
C LEU A 172 18.78 -4.40 7.20
N LEU A 173 19.02 -4.75 8.47
CA LEU A 173 19.49 -6.09 8.83
C LEU A 173 18.33 -7.11 8.69
N PRO A 174 17.18 -6.95 9.35
CA PRO A 174 16.10 -7.92 9.21
C PRO A 174 15.56 -8.03 7.80
N ALA A 175 15.45 -6.92 7.05
CA ALA A 175 14.97 -6.94 5.67
C ALA A 175 15.99 -7.56 4.69
N GLY A 176 17.28 -7.45 4.97
CA GLY A 176 18.35 -8.00 4.11
C GLY A 176 18.71 -9.44 4.41
N SER A 177 18.69 -9.86 5.69
CA SER A 177 18.99 -11.23 6.11
C SER A 177 17.74 -12.11 6.23
N LEU A 178 16.55 -11.54 6.16
CA LEU A 178 15.24 -12.16 6.37
C LEU A 178 15.18 -12.93 7.71
N ARG A 179 15.87 -12.41 8.73
CA ARG A 179 15.90 -12.97 10.08
C ARG A 179 16.15 -11.90 11.13
N PHE A 180 15.67 -12.16 12.34
CA PHE A 180 15.93 -11.35 13.53
C PHE A 180 15.87 -12.20 14.79
N PHE A 181 16.38 -11.67 15.89
CA PHE A 181 16.39 -12.33 17.19
C PHE A 181 15.46 -11.59 18.16
N VAL A 182 14.66 -12.33 18.90
CA VAL A 182 13.73 -11.82 19.91
C VAL A 182 14.33 -12.06 21.28
N ASP A 183 14.91 -11.02 21.88
CA ASP A 183 15.70 -11.10 23.11
C ASP A 183 14.89 -11.61 24.31
N GLU A 184 13.61 -11.23 24.42
CA GLU A 184 12.76 -11.55 25.56
C GLU A 184 12.52 -13.04 25.74
N ILE A 185 12.56 -13.79 24.62
CA ILE A 185 12.27 -15.23 24.58
C ILE A 185 13.46 -16.06 24.08
N GLY A 186 14.57 -15.42 23.69
CA GLY A 186 15.77 -16.09 23.19
C GLY A 186 15.54 -16.86 21.88
N GLN A 187 14.66 -16.38 21.00
CA GLN A 187 14.28 -17.06 19.77
C GLN A 187 14.73 -16.30 18.53
N THR A 188 15.30 -17.01 17.55
CA THR A 188 15.52 -16.47 16.19
C THR A 188 14.27 -16.75 15.34
N VAL A 189 13.79 -15.70 14.65
CA VAL A 189 12.78 -15.78 13.62
C VAL A 189 13.47 -15.64 12.26
N GLU A 190 13.21 -16.57 11.34
CA GLU A 190 13.85 -16.62 10.03
C GLU A 190 12.83 -17.01 8.96
N ALA A 191 12.89 -16.33 7.82
CA ALA A 191 12.01 -16.64 6.70
C ALA A 191 12.45 -17.90 5.96
N SER A 192 11.49 -18.64 5.42
CA SER A 192 11.78 -19.79 4.57
C SER A 192 12.55 -19.40 3.32
N VAL A 193 13.62 -20.12 3.02
CA VAL A 193 14.42 -19.93 1.79
C VAL A 193 13.60 -20.20 0.54
N ASP A 194 12.67 -21.15 0.61
CA ASP A 194 11.83 -21.54 -0.55
C ASP A 194 10.73 -20.53 -0.85
N HIS A 195 10.32 -19.76 0.16
CA HIS A 195 9.22 -18.80 0.07
C HIS A 195 9.57 -17.48 0.78
N PRO A 196 10.61 -16.76 0.31
CA PRO A 196 10.96 -15.49 0.92
C PRO A 196 9.83 -14.47 0.73
N PRO A 197 9.54 -13.63 1.74
CA PRO A 197 8.53 -12.60 1.62
C PRO A 197 8.98 -11.51 0.65
N LEU A 198 8.02 -10.90 -0.07
CA LEU A 198 8.25 -9.64 -0.76
C LEU A 198 7.98 -8.49 0.22
N ILE A 199 9.01 -7.74 0.58
CA ILE A 199 8.88 -6.55 1.41
C ILE A 199 8.72 -5.34 0.48
N VAL A 200 7.59 -4.65 0.58
CA VAL A 200 7.30 -3.40 -0.13
C VAL A 200 7.36 -2.27 0.88
N VAL A 201 8.13 -1.25 0.60
CA VAL A 201 8.26 -0.06 1.43
C VAL A 201 7.81 1.14 0.62
N THR A 202 6.99 2.03 1.17
CA THR A 202 6.57 3.23 0.46
C THR A 202 7.11 4.49 1.13
N THR A 203 7.25 5.54 0.33
CA THR A 203 7.60 6.88 0.79
C THR A 203 6.94 7.95 -0.06
N ASN A 204 6.51 9.04 0.57
CA ASN A 204 6.09 10.27 -0.10
C ASN A 204 7.25 11.25 -0.32
N GLU A 205 8.47 10.86 0.08
CA GLU A 205 9.68 11.68 0.03
C GLU A 205 9.59 12.97 0.87
N GLU A 206 8.72 13.00 1.91
CA GLU A 206 8.64 14.12 2.86
C GLU A 206 9.94 14.29 3.66
N ARG A 207 10.65 13.17 3.89
CA ARG A 207 11.99 13.15 4.48
C ARG A 207 12.93 12.30 3.64
N GLN A 208 14.19 12.71 3.59
CA GLN A 208 15.22 11.98 2.86
C GLN A 208 15.59 10.67 3.56
N LEU A 209 15.50 9.56 2.84
CA LEU A 209 15.90 8.25 3.35
C LEU A 209 17.43 8.07 3.33
N PRO A 210 17.99 7.31 4.30
CA PRO A 210 19.41 7.05 4.34
C PRO A 210 19.95 6.37 3.07
N SER A 211 21.10 6.81 2.57
CA SER A 211 21.69 6.25 1.34
C SER A 211 22.02 4.75 1.47
N ALA A 212 22.34 4.28 2.68
CA ALA A 212 22.55 2.87 2.96
C ALA A 212 21.29 2.02 2.76
N PHE A 213 20.12 2.57 3.11
CA PHE A 213 18.82 1.93 2.88
C PHE A 213 18.51 1.89 1.38
N LEU A 214 18.62 3.03 0.69
CA LEU A 214 18.34 3.12 -0.75
C LEU A 214 19.16 2.12 -1.58
N ARG A 215 20.44 1.93 -1.25
CA ARG A 215 21.32 0.98 -1.95
C ARG A 215 20.92 -0.48 -1.79
N ARG A 216 20.14 -0.82 -0.77
CA ARG A 216 19.67 -2.18 -0.50
C ARG A 216 18.28 -2.46 -1.06
N CYS A 217 17.59 -1.44 -1.56
CA CYS A 217 16.27 -1.58 -2.17
C CYS A 217 16.34 -1.66 -3.69
N VAL A 218 15.34 -2.28 -4.29
CA VAL A 218 14.94 -2.04 -5.68
C VAL A 218 14.05 -0.81 -5.65
N VAL A 219 14.39 0.23 -6.41
CA VAL A 219 13.65 1.50 -6.38
C VAL A 219 12.71 1.58 -7.56
N LEU A 220 11.44 1.91 -7.29
CA LEU A 220 10.40 2.18 -8.26
C LEU A 220 9.84 3.57 -8.04
N ASP A 221 9.95 4.44 -9.03
CA ASP A 221 9.37 5.78 -9.01
C ASP A 221 8.00 5.75 -9.70
N LEU A 222 6.93 5.94 -8.93
CA LEU A 222 5.59 6.09 -9.46
C LEU A 222 5.35 7.54 -9.85
N ARG A 223 5.40 7.79 -11.15
CA ARG A 223 5.07 9.12 -11.69
C ARG A 223 3.57 9.41 -11.57
N PRO A 224 3.20 10.68 -11.42
CA PRO A 224 1.81 11.10 -11.52
C PRO A 224 1.18 10.56 -12.80
N PRO A 225 -0.07 10.12 -12.77
CA PRO A 225 -0.75 9.62 -13.95
C PRO A 225 -1.05 10.75 -14.93
N ASP A 226 -0.77 10.52 -16.19
CA ASP A 226 -1.24 11.37 -17.28
C ASP A 226 -2.75 11.13 -17.54
N GLU A 227 -3.35 11.97 -18.41
CA GLU A 227 -4.76 11.91 -18.78
C GLU A 227 -5.17 10.50 -19.28
N LYS A 228 -4.36 9.91 -20.16
CA LYS A 228 -4.62 8.58 -20.72
C LYS A 228 -4.64 7.50 -19.64
N ARG A 229 -3.70 7.58 -18.69
CA ARG A 229 -3.61 6.65 -17.58
C ARG A 229 -4.77 6.81 -16.61
N LEU A 230 -5.19 8.06 -16.31
CA LEU A 230 -6.37 8.32 -15.49
C LEU A 230 -7.62 7.69 -16.11
N LYS A 231 -7.86 7.86 -17.40
CA LYS A 231 -8.99 7.22 -18.12
C LYS A 231 -8.92 5.70 -18.01
N THR A 232 -7.75 5.10 -18.22
CA THR A 232 -7.56 3.64 -18.10
C THR A 232 -7.87 3.15 -16.68
N ILE A 233 -7.45 3.89 -15.66
CA ILE A 233 -7.73 3.59 -14.26
C ILE A 233 -9.25 3.63 -14.01
N ALA A 234 -9.97 4.67 -14.47
CA ALA A 234 -11.42 4.78 -14.30
C ALA A 234 -12.17 3.62 -14.95
N VAL A 235 -11.84 3.27 -16.19
CA VAL A 235 -12.45 2.14 -16.92
C VAL A 235 -12.27 0.82 -16.16
N LYS A 236 -11.12 0.60 -15.54
CA LYS A 236 -10.87 -0.60 -14.75
C LYS A 236 -11.66 -0.63 -13.43
N HIS A 237 -11.85 0.53 -12.81
CA HIS A 237 -12.54 0.63 -11.51
C HIS A 237 -14.06 0.61 -11.61
N PHE A 238 -14.62 1.25 -12.64
CA PHE A 238 -16.07 1.50 -12.68
C PHE A 238 -16.84 0.66 -13.70
N HIS A 239 -16.18 -0.18 -14.49
CA HIS A 239 -16.78 -1.12 -15.46
C HIS A 239 -17.83 -0.53 -16.42
N GLU A 240 -18.41 0.61 -16.11
CA GLU A 240 -19.30 1.37 -16.98
C GLU A 240 -18.45 2.29 -17.84
N ARG A 241 -18.69 2.26 -19.14
CA ARG A 241 -18.02 3.16 -20.07
C ARG A 241 -18.78 4.47 -20.10
N ASP A 242 -18.32 5.44 -19.34
CA ASP A 242 -18.68 6.85 -19.46
C ASP A 242 -17.44 7.60 -19.93
N ASP A 243 -17.03 7.34 -21.17
CA ASP A 243 -15.81 7.87 -21.73
C ASP A 243 -15.77 9.41 -21.68
N ASP A 244 -16.93 10.07 -21.90
CA ASP A 244 -17.06 11.53 -21.85
C ASP A 244 -16.80 12.07 -20.44
N LEU A 245 -17.33 11.41 -19.41
CA LEU A 245 -17.12 11.80 -18.02
C LEU A 245 -15.65 11.65 -17.61
N TYR A 246 -15.06 10.49 -17.95
CA TYR A 246 -13.68 10.20 -17.58
C TYR A 246 -12.71 11.14 -18.28
N GLU A 247 -12.95 11.45 -19.56
CA GLU A 247 -12.17 12.40 -20.35
C GLU A 247 -12.26 13.81 -19.76
N ALA A 248 -13.46 14.31 -19.54
CA ALA A 248 -13.66 15.64 -19.00
C ALA A 248 -12.99 15.85 -17.63
N LEU A 249 -13.10 14.87 -16.72
CA LEU A 249 -12.45 14.94 -15.41
C LEU A 249 -10.93 14.83 -15.48
N ALA A 250 -10.40 13.91 -16.33
CA ALA A 250 -8.96 13.73 -16.50
C ALA A 250 -8.32 14.97 -17.11
N GLU A 251 -8.94 15.54 -18.15
CA GLU A 251 -8.50 16.78 -18.80
C GLU A 251 -8.46 17.94 -17.79
N GLN A 252 -9.54 18.12 -17.01
CA GLN A 252 -9.61 19.17 -16.00
C GLN A 252 -8.56 19.02 -14.92
N MET A 253 -8.29 17.78 -14.48
CA MET A 253 -7.24 17.52 -13.49
C MET A 253 -5.86 17.92 -14.00
N VAL A 254 -5.51 17.52 -15.23
CA VAL A 254 -4.22 17.85 -15.85
C VAL A 254 -4.13 19.34 -16.18
N GLN A 255 -5.22 19.99 -16.60
CA GLN A 255 -5.23 21.44 -16.85
C GLN A 255 -5.06 22.26 -15.57
N ALA A 256 -5.69 21.84 -14.46
CA ALA A 256 -5.53 22.50 -13.16
C ALA A 256 -4.08 22.47 -12.67
N GLU A 257 -3.36 21.36 -12.90
CA GLU A 257 -1.93 21.25 -12.62
C GLU A 257 -1.13 22.24 -13.47
N LYS A 258 -1.34 22.22 -14.80
CA LYS A 258 -0.62 23.11 -15.73
C LYS A 258 -0.81 24.59 -15.41
N LYS A 259 -1.98 24.97 -14.90
CA LYS A 259 -2.29 26.34 -14.44
C LYS A 259 -1.71 26.66 -13.06
N GLY A 260 -1.11 25.67 -12.38
CA GLY A 260 -0.61 25.83 -11.02
C GLY A 260 -1.69 25.97 -9.95
N GLU A 261 -2.93 25.64 -10.29
CA GLU A 261 -4.08 25.69 -9.38
C GLU A 261 -4.07 24.55 -8.36
N ARG A 262 -3.29 23.48 -8.66
CA ARG A 262 -3.13 22.30 -7.80
C ARG A 262 -1.72 21.72 -7.89
N SER A 263 -1.43 20.78 -6.98
CA SER A 263 -0.30 19.85 -7.08
C SER A 263 -0.52 18.83 -8.20
N GLU A 264 0.43 17.92 -8.37
CA GLU A 264 0.41 16.87 -9.37
C GLU A 264 -0.91 16.05 -9.40
N PRO A 265 -1.31 15.52 -10.58
CA PRO A 265 -2.48 14.65 -10.70
C PRO A 265 -2.42 13.45 -9.77
N ASN A 266 -3.55 13.16 -9.13
CA ASN A 266 -3.68 12.14 -8.11
C ASN A 266 -4.80 11.17 -8.49
N ALA A 267 -4.46 9.88 -8.63
CA ALA A 267 -5.42 8.86 -9.07
C ALA A 267 -6.56 8.65 -8.06
N ALA A 268 -6.29 8.77 -6.75
CA ALA A 268 -7.33 8.60 -5.73
C ALA A 268 -8.37 9.73 -5.81
N GLU A 269 -7.92 10.99 -5.87
CA GLU A 269 -8.83 12.14 -6.01
C GLU A 269 -9.62 12.11 -7.33
N PHE A 270 -9.00 11.61 -8.39
CA PHE A 270 -9.68 11.41 -9.67
C PHE A 270 -10.80 10.37 -9.56
N LEU A 271 -10.54 9.23 -8.94
CA LEU A 271 -11.53 8.19 -8.72
C LEU A 271 -12.68 8.68 -7.81
N ASP A 272 -12.37 9.48 -6.79
CA ASP A 272 -13.36 10.11 -5.93
C ASP A 272 -14.27 11.06 -6.73
N ALA A 273 -13.69 11.86 -7.65
CA ALA A 273 -14.45 12.75 -8.52
C ALA A 273 -15.38 11.98 -9.47
N VAL A 274 -14.85 10.94 -10.12
CA VAL A 274 -15.65 10.05 -10.99
C VAL A 274 -16.79 9.44 -10.20
N TRP A 275 -16.50 8.89 -9.02
CA TRP A 275 -17.52 8.28 -8.18
C TRP A 275 -18.59 9.27 -7.72
N ALA A 276 -18.18 10.47 -7.32
CA ALA A 276 -19.13 11.53 -6.94
C ALA A 276 -20.06 11.89 -8.10
N CYS A 277 -19.54 12.06 -9.30
CA CYS A 277 -20.35 12.35 -10.49
C CYS A 277 -21.33 11.22 -10.80
N ILE A 278 -20.90 9.96 -10.76
CA ILE A 278 -21.77 8.79 -10.99
C ILE A 278 -22.87 8.74 -9.92
N SER A 279 -22.49 8.85 -8.63
CA SER A 279 -23.41 8.70 -7.51
C SER A 279 -24.45 9.81 -7.41
N LEU A 280 -24.08 11.03 -7.81
CA LEU A 280 -24.93 12.21 -7.78
C LEU A 280 -25.63 12.46 -9.13
N ASN A 281 -25.38 11.60 -10.14
CA ASN A 281 -25.87 11.76 -11.51
C ASN A 281 -25.50 13.12 -12.13
N VAL A 282 -24.29 13.60 -11.86
CA VAL A 282 -23.73 14.85 -12.41
C VAL A 282 -23.01 14.53 -13.71
N ARG A 283 -23.31 15.30 -14.76
CA ARG A 283 -22.73 15.12 -16.09
C ARG A 283 -21.77 16.25 -16.46
N PRO A 284 -20.74 15.95 -17.28
CA PRO A 284 -19.89 17.00 -17.82
C PRO A 284 -20.69 17.93 -18.74
N PRO A 285 -20.31 19.22 -18.84
CA PRO A 285 -20.91 20.12 -19.80
C PRO A 285 -20.62 19.66 -21.22
N LYS A 286 -21.57 19.78 -22.12
CA LYS A 286 -21.34 19.55 -23.55
C LYS A 286 -20.56 20.71 -24.16
N GLU A 287 -19.96 20.44 -25.31
CA GLU A 287 -19.20 21.47 -26.04
C GLU A 287 -20.08 22.72 -26.29
N GLY A 288 -19.63 23.87 -25.78
CA GLY A 288 -20.34 25.15 -25.86
C GLY A 288 -21.40 25.38 -24.77
N GLU A 289 -21.60 24.47 -23.83
CA GLU A 289 -22.49 24.67 -22.69
C GLU A 289 -21.73 25.17 -21.47
N ASP A 290 -22.35 26.05 -20.69
CA ASP A 290 -21.81 26.45 -19.40
C ASP A 290 -21.91 25.29 -18.40
N PRO A 291 -20.87 25.05 -17.55
CA PRO A 291 -20.88 23.98 -16.56
C PRO A 291 -22.00 24.22 -15.52
N SER A 292 -22.71 23.15 -15.16
CA SER A 292 -23.75 23.21 -14.11
C SER A 292 -23.13 23.57 -12.74
N PRO A 293 -23.90 24.16 -11.82
CA PRO A 293 -23.44 24.44 -10.45
C PRO A 293 -22.98 23.19 -9.71
N GLU A 294 -23.66 22.05 -9.95
CA GLU A 294 -23.33 20.75 -9.35
C GLU A 294 -21.98 20.24 -9.87
N TRP A 295 -21.72 20.35 -11.19
CA TRP A 295 -20.43 20.00 -11.77
C TRP A 295 -19.29 20.83 -11.19
N LEU A 296 -19.49 22.15 -11.09
CA LEU A 296 -18.50 23.04 -10.47
C LEU A 296 -18.25 22.70 -9.00
N SER A 297 -19.30 22.34 -8.26
CA SER A 297 -19.20 21.97 -6.85
C SER A 297 -18.43 20.68 -6.66
N VAL A 298 -18.73 19.62 -7.44
CA VAL A 298 -17.98 18.36 -7.39
C VAL A 298 -16.52 18.59 -7.74
N ARG A 299 -16.24 19.33 -8.82
CA ARG A 299 -14.88 19.67 -9.22
C ARG A 299 -14.12 20.40 -8.12
N THR A 300 -14.73 21.40 -7.50
CA THR A 300 -14.09 22.16 -6.43
C THR A 300 -13.81 21.30 -5.19
N ALA A 301 -14.75 20.43 -4.84
CA ALA A 301 -14.61 19.57 -3.66
C ALA A 301 -13.57 18.46 -3.84
N THR A 302 -13.39 17.94 -5.06
CA THR A 302 -12.54 16.78 -5.32
C THR A 302 -11.24 17.11 -6.03
N LEU A 303 -11.26 17.99 -7.06
CA LEU A 303 -10.14 18.22 -7.95
C LEU A 303 -9.42 19.56 -7.69
N ALA A 304 -10.09 20.56 -7.19
CA ALA A 304 -9.54 21.90 -7.00
C ALA A 304 -9.27 22.20 -5.52
N LYS A 305 -8.47 21.37 -4.86
CA LYS A 305 -7.99 21.70 -3.51
C LYS A 305 -6.95 22.80 -3.65
N PRO A 306 -7.19 24.02 -3.08
CA PRO A 306 -6.21 25.08 -3.15
C PRO A 306 -4.90 24.62 -2.51
N LYS A 307 -3.76 24.98 -3.12
CA LYS A 307 -2.47 24.85 -2.44
C LYS A 307 -2.61 25.55 -1.10
N LEU A 308 -2.44 24.82 -0.01
CA LEU A 308 -2.24 25.46 1.30
C LEU A 308 -0.96 26.28 1.15
N THR A 309 -1.12 27.56 0.82
CA THR A 309 -0.05 28.55 0.95
C THR A 309 0.31 28.54 2.43
N ASN A 310 1.55 28.16 2.73
CA ASN A 310 2.10 28.18 4.07
C ASN A 310 1.71 29.50 4.75
N LEU A 311 0.85 29.41 5.77
CA LEU A 311 0.64 30.46 6.76
C LEU A 311 1.83 30.49 7.70
#